data_6889dd51e813d4f3bd0b859aaf01abfe
#
_entry.id   6889dd51e813d4f3bd0b859aaf01abfe
#
_cell.length_a   1.000
_cell.length_b   1.000
_cell.length_c   1.000
_cell.angle_alpha   90.00
_cell.angle_beta   90.00
_cell.angle_gamma   90.00
#
_symmetry.space_group_name_H-M   'P 1'
#
loop_
_entity.id
_entity.type
_entity.pdbx_description
1 polymer ?
#
loop_
_entity_poly.entity_id
_entity_poly.type
_entity_poly.pdbx_seq_one_letter_code
_entity_poly.pdbx_strand_id
1 'polypeptide(L)'
;YIISSLKLGNMQRGKRIMNLISQYKGLRKENYVLCFGRFVTAMGAMVRPMLTMILSQKLGMNAVQVAWITALMGILTIPANLIGGKMADRFNKKMNIVYLDMISVISYIICGLIPLTTKSIVLMFIASTCQNMENPSYNSLTADITLSKDRERGYSLQYLTANLGGVMASAVAGFMFRNYLWLAFLLSGISIGTSSVLIYFFVQNITPEKEENDSNAIYQAERHGESLLTILKENRLVLLFILITSGYTALYQMYNYLFPMDLIRLHGDTGAVIFGTVTSINCFIVVLFTPLITQILKRSSEPQK
;
A
#
# COMPACT_ATOMS: atom_id res chain seq x y z
N TYR A 1 13.53 -15.86 -43.71
CA TYR A 1 12.21 -15.21 -43.45
C TYR A 1 11.77 -15.34 -42.01
N ILE A 2 11.90 -16.53 -41.35
CA ILE A 2 11.49 -16.75 -39.95
C ILE A 2 12.35 -15.97 -38.94
N ILE A 3 13.67 -15.86 -39.15
CA ILE A 3 14.59 -15.15 -38.27
C ILE A 3 14.40 -13.62 -38.33
N SER A 4 14.03 -13.09 -39.50
CA SER A 4 13.73 -11.66 -39.67
C SER A 4 12.39 -11.27 -39.05
N SER A 5 11.38 -12.13 -39.11
CA SER A 5 10.08 -11.90 -38.45
C SER A 5 10.17 -11.97 -36.92
N LEU A 6 11.01 -12.88 -36.38
CA LEU A 6 11.30 -12.97 -34.93
C LEU A 6 12.08 -11.74 -34.42
N LYS A 7 13.05 -11.21 -35.17
CA LYS A 7 13.77 -9.97 -34.85
C LYS A 7 12.86 -8.74 -34.89
N LEU A 8 11.98 -8.63 -35.89
CA LEU A 8 11.00 -7.54 -35.96
C LEU A 8 9.97 -7.62 -34.80
N GLY A 9 9.50 -8.82 -34.47
CA GLY A 9 8.60 -9.03 -33.33
C GLY A 9 9.25 -8.65 -32.00
N ASN A 10 10.51 -8.99 -31.78
CA ASN A 10 11.26 -8.61 -30.59
C ASN A 10 11.57 -7.10 -30.52
N MET A 11 11.87 -6.45 -31.65
CA MET A 11 12.05 -4.99 -31.71
C MET A 11 10.74 -4.23 -31.47
N GLN A 12 9.61 -4.72 -31.98
CA GLN A 12 8.30 -4.11 -31.70
C GLN A 12 7.85 -4.31 -30.26
N ARG A 13 8.12 -5.50 -29.67
CA ARG A 13 7.91 -5.74 -28.23
C ARG A 13 8.79 -4.85 -27.36
N GLY A 14 10.07 -4.71 -27.68
CA GLY A 14 10.98 -3.80 -26.97
C GLY A 14 10.53 -2.34 -27.03
N LYS A 15 10.07 -1.86 -28.19
CA LYS A 15 9.50 -0.50 -28.35
C LYS A 15 8.21 -0.33 -27.58
N ARG A 16 7.33 -1.34 -27.52
CA ARG A 16 6.11 -1.30 -26.70
C ARG A 16 6.40 -1.23 -25.21
N ILE A 17 7.33 -2.04 -24.69
CA ILE A 17 7.74 -2.02 -23.28
C ILE A 17 8.41 -0.69 -22.94
N MET A 18 9.28 -0.17 -23.81
CA MET A 18 9.90 1.14 -23.65
C MET A 18 8.87 2.28 -23.62
N ASN A 19 7.79 2.18 -24.40
CA ASN A 19 6.69 3.13 -24.36
C ASN A 19 5.87 3.04 -23.05
N LEU A 20 5.72 1.84 -22.46
CA LEU A 20 5.02 1.65 -21.19
C LEU A 20 5.80 2.26 -20.00
N ILE A 21 7.12 2.19 -20.03
CA ILE A 21 7.97 2.78 -18.98
C ILE A 21 8.12 4.30 -19.22
N SER A 22 8.18 4.73 -20.48
CA SER A 22 8.35 6.16 -20.82
C SER A 22 7.17 7.02 -20.37
N GLN A 23 5.97 6.46 -20.18
CA GLN A 23 4.81 7.19 -19.64
C GLN A 23 5.06 7.74 -18.21
N TYR A 24 5.96 7.13 -17.44
CA TYR A 24 6.32 7.57 -16.09
C TYR A 24 7.47 8.57 -16.05
N LYS A 25 8.08 8.93 -17.20
CA LYS A 25 9.15 9.94 -17.28
C LYS A 25 8.57 11.36 -17.15
N GLY A 26 9.34 12.24 -16.52
CA GLY A 26 9.01 13.65 -16.41
C GLY A 26 8.16 14.01 -15.18
N LEU A 27 7.93 13.10 -14.26
CA LEU A 27 7.43 13.41 -12.93
C LEU A 27 8.47 14.20 -12.11
N ARG A 28 8.03 14.93 -11.09
CA ARG A 28 8.94 15.61 -10.15
C ARG A 28 9.82 14.59 -9.41
N LYS A 29 11.03 14.98 -9.03
CA LYS A 29 11.99 14.11 -8.34
C LYS A 29 11.42 13.53 -7.05
N GLU A 30 10.65 14.31 -6.32
CA GLU A 30 9.99 13.93 -5.07
C GLU A 30 8.99 12.76 -5.28
N ASN A 31 8.31 12.71 -6.44
CA ASN A 31 7.44 11.57 -6.78
C ASN A 31 8.22 10.26 -6.88
N TYR A 32 9.40 10.29 -7.49
CA TYR A 32 10.25 9.09 -7.58
C TYR A 32 10.79 8.68 -6.20
N VAL A 33 11.10 9.64 -5.34
CA VAL A 33 11.53 9.36 -3.96
C VAL A 33 10.38 8.69 -3.18
N LEU A 34 9.16 9.22 -3.25
CA LEU A 34 8.00 8.60 -2.61
C LEU A 34 7.72 7.20 -3.18
N CYS A 35 7.77 7.03 -4.50
CA CYS A 35 7.57 5.72 -5.13
C CYS A 35 8.65 4.71 -4.68
N PHE A 36 9.90 5.13 -4.58
CA PHE A 36 10.98 4.29 -4.08
C PHE A 36 10.82 3.98 -2.59
N GLY A 37 10.45 4.97 -1.77
CA GLY A 37 10.10 4.76 -0.37
C GLY A 37 8.96 3.74 -0.22
N ARG A 38 7.90 3.86 -1.03
CA ARG A 38 6.78 2.90 -1.03
C ARG A 38 7.22 1.49 -1.46
N PHE A 39 8.12 1.39 -2.44
CA PHE A 39 8.73 0.11 -2.82
C PHE A 39 9.48 -0.53 -1.65
N VAL A 40 10.35 0.23 -0.98
CA VAL A 40 11.14 -0.26 0.16
C VAL A 40 10.24 -0.67 1.32
N THR A 41 9.24 0.14 1.67
CA THR A 41 8.27 -0.20 2.72
C THR A 41 7.48 -1.46 2.36
N ALA A 42 7.02 -1.57 1.11
CA ALA A 42 6.27 -2.75 0.63
C ALA A 42 7.16 -4.02 0.61
N MET A 43 8.44 -3.89 0.24
CA MET A 43 9.41 -4.99 0.28
C MET A 43 9.63 -5.49 1.72
N GLY A 44 9.59 -4.59 2.71
CA GLY A 44 9.69 -4.93 4.12
C GLY A 44 8.38 -5.38 4.77
N ALA A 45 7.24 -5.26 4.12
CA ALA A 45 5.93 -5.58 4.69
C ALA A 45 5.67 -7.09 4.79
N MET A 46 6.62 -7.85 5.36
CA MET A 46 6.59 -9.32 5.44
C MET A 46 5.66 -9.85 6.53
N VAL A 47 5.51 -9.12 7.62
CA VAL A 47 4.73 -9.54 8.79
C VAL A 47 3.23 -9.50 8.53
N ARG A 48 2.75 -8.48 7.80
CA ARG A 48 1.32 -8.21 7.58
C ARG A 48 0.57 -9.37 6.92
N PRO A 49 1.03 -9.93 5.78
CA PRO A 49 0.35 -11.07 5.15
C PRO A 49 0.41 -12.35 5.97
N MET A 50 1.34 -12.46 6.92
CA MET A 50 1.50 -13.63 7.76
C MET A 50 0.85 -13.52 9.15
N LEU A 51 0.16 -12.40 9.42
CA LEU A 51 -0.37 -12.13 10.76
C LEU A 51 -1.24 -13.29 11.28
N THR A 52 -2.18 -13.77 10.47
CA THR A 52 -3.08 -14.87 10.85
C THR A 52 -2.30 -16.16 11.17
N MET A 53 -1.27 -16.45 10.39
CA MET A 53 -0.38 -17.59 10.60
C MET A 53 0.47 -17.43 11.86
N ILE A 54 0.98 -16.23 12.13
CA ILE A 54 1.72 -15.92 13.36
C ILE A 54 0.85 -16.16 14.57
N LEU A 55 -0.38 -15.65 14.57
CA LEU A 55 -1.32 -15.81 15.68
C LEU A 55 -1.69 -17.27 15.91
N SER A 56 -2.00 -18.03 14.84
CA SER A 56 -2.44 -19.41 14.97
C SER A 56 -1.29 -20.39 15.27
N GLN A 57 -0.20 -20.36 14.48
CA GLN A 57 0.86 -21.37 14.61
C GLN A 57 1.94 -21.02 15.61
N LYS A 58 2.34 -19.74 15.68
CA LYS A 58 3.45 -19.34 16.58
C LYS A 58 2.97 -18.99 17.98
N LEU A 59 1.75 -18.48 18.11
CA LEU A 59 1.13 -18.15 19.41
C LEU A 59 0.08 -19.18 19.87
N GLY A 60 -0.18 -20.23 19.07
CA GLY A 60 -1.10 -21.31 19.42
C GLY A 60 -2.57 -20.90 19.55
N MET A 61 -2.98 -19.80 18.93
CA MET A 61 -4.34 -19.29 19.05
C MET A 61 -5.31 -20.08 18.18
N ASN A 62 -6.50 -20.33 18.69
CA ASN A 62 -7.57 -20.96 17.91
C ASN A 62 -8.17 -19.97 16.90
N ALA A 63 -8.93 -20.49 15.90
CA ALA A 63 -9.50 -19.69 14.83
C ALA A 63 -10.39 -18.53 15.35
N VAL A 64 -11.12 -18.73 16.43
CA VAL A 64 -11.98 -17.70 17.03
C VAL A 64 -11.17 -16.56 17.62
N GLN A 65 -10.09 -16.86 18.33
CA GLN A 65 -9.18 -15.85 18.88
C GLN A 65 -8.49 -15.04 17.77
N VAL A 66 -8.02 -15.72 16.72
CA VAL A 66 -7.42 -15.06 15.54
C VAL A 66 -8.44 -14.16 14.87
N ALA A 67 -9.70 -14.62 14.70
CA ALA A 67 -10.77 -13.81 14.13
C ALA A 67 -11.04 -12.55 14.96
N TRP A 68 -11.13 -12.67 16.29
CA TRP A 68 -11.33 -11.50 17.16
C TRP A 68 -10.20 -10.49 17.10
N ILE A 69 -8.96 -10.95 17.09
CA ILE A 69 -7.77 -10.07 17.02
C ILE A 69 -7.74 -9.35 15.67
N THR A 70 -7.93 -10.07 14.57
CA THR A 70 -7.93 -9.46 13.24
C THR A 70 -9.13 -8.52 13.03
N ALA A 71 -10.30 -8.85 13.57
CA ALA A 71 -11.47 -7.97 13.55
C ALA A 71 -11.21 -6.68 14.37
N LEU A 72 -10.62 -6.79 15.55
CA LEU A 72 -10.25 -5.63 16.37
C LEU A 72 -9.24 -4.73 15.66
N MET A 73 -8.23 -5.29 15.00
CA MET A 73 -7.30 -4.53 14.15
C MET A 73 -8.04 -3.80 13.01
N GLY A 74 -8.99 -4.46 12.37
CA GLY A 74 -9.83 -3.87 11.33
C GLY A 74 -10.69 -2.71 11.85
N ILE A 75 -11.32 -2.88 13.01
CA ILE A 75 -12.14 -1.84 13.66
C ILE A 75 -11.29 -0.63 14.02
N LEU A 76 -10.09 -0.85 14.57
CA LEU A 76 -9.16 0.23 14.93
C LEU A 76 -8.60 0.99 13.72
N THR A 77 -8.62 0.40 12.53
CA THR A 77 -8.21 1.08 11.30
C THR A 77 -9.10 2.30 11.00
N ILE A 78 -10.40 2.26 11.32
CA ILE A 78 -11.34 3.36 11.08
C ILE A 78 -10.95 4.63 11.86
N PRO A 79 -10.89 4.61 13.22
CA PRO A 79 -10.47 5.79 13.96
C PRO A 79 -9.02 6.20 13.65
N ALA A 80 -8.10 5.25 13.38
CA ALA A 80 -6.74 5.56 13.01
C ALA A 80 -6.67 6.39 11.71
N ASN A 81 -7.39 6.00 10.65
CA ASN A 81 -7.45 6.77 9.42
C ASN A 81 -8.13 8.14 9.61
N LEU A 82 -9.18 8.24 10.42
CA LEU A 82 -9.84 9.52 10.73
C LEU A 82 -8.93 10.48 11.49
N ILE A 83 -8.20 9.98 12.49
CA ILE A 83 -7.22 10.77 13.25
C ILE A 83 -6.07 11.17 12.32
N GLY A 84 -5.55 10.23 11.53
CA GLY A 84 -4.50 10.47 10.54
C GLY A 84 -4.89 11.52 9.50
N GLY A 85 -6.14 11.51 9.03
CA GLY A 85 -6.69 12.55 8.14
C GLY A 85 -6.65 13.94 8.80
N LYS A 86 -7.18 14.06 10.03
CA LYS A 86 -7.11 15.32 10.79
C LYS A 86 -5.68 15.78 11.06
N MET A 87 -4.75 14.84 11.28
CA MET A 87 -3.33 15.17 11.42
C MET A 87 -2.74 15.68 10.10
N ALA A 88 -3.09 15.06 8.97
CA ALA A 88 -2.65 15.49 7.65
C ALA A 88 -3.13 16.91 7.30
N ASP A 89 -4.33 17.28 7.76
CA ASP A 89 -4.90 18.62 7.54
C ASP A 89 -4.30 19.70 8.44
N ARG A 90 -3.91 19.34 9.68
CA ARG A 90 -3.48 20.32 10.70
C ARG A 90 -1.96 20.45 10.84
N PHE A 91 -1.23 19.38 10.59
CA PHE A 91 0.21 19.32 10.83
C PHE A 91 0.99 19.09 9.53
N ASN A 92 2.30 19.25 9.61
CA ASN A 92 3.18 18.97 8.49
C ASN A 92 3.13 17.48 8.11
N LYS A 93 2.61 17.21 6.92
CA LYS A 93 2.37 15.85 6.39
C LYS A 93 3.63 14.98 6.39
N LYS A 94 4.77 15.56 5.99
CA LYS A 94 6.07 14.90 5.99
C LYS A 94 6.49 14.48 7.41
N MET A 95 6.36 15.38 8.38
CA MET A 95 6.72 15.08 9.77
C MET A 95 5.77 14.07 10.40
N ASN A 96 4.47 14.12 10.07
CA ASN A 96 3.51 13.11 10.50
C ASN A 96 3.94 11.71 10.06
N ILE A 97 4.34 11.55 8.78
CA ILE A 97 4.86 10.28 8.25
C ILE A 97 6.05 9.83 9.07
N VAL A 98 7.07 10.68 9.25
CA VAL A 98 8.30 10.31 9.95
C VAL A 98 8.04 9.91 11.40
N TYR A 99 7.22 10.66 12.15
CA TYR A 99 6.94 10.32 13.55
C TYR A 99 6.16 9.02 13.71
N LEU A 100 5.12 8.81 12.90
CA LEU A 100 4.30 7.59 12.96
C LEU A 100 5.09 6.36 12.52
N ASP A 101 5.93 6.51 11.50
CA ASP A 101 6.83 5.46 11.06
C ASP A 101 7.87 5.12 12.14
N MET A 102 8.46 6.11 12.83
CA MET A 102 9.41 5.84 13.91
C MET A 102 8.79 4.99 15.02
N ILE A 103 7.54 5.24 15.40
CA ILE A 103 6.82 4.40 16.38
C ILE A 103 6.64 2.97 15.82
N SER A 104 6.29 2.83 14.56
CA SER A 104 6.16 1.54 13.88
C SER A 104 7.50 0.79 13.83
N VAL A 105 8.59 1.49 13.50
CA VAL A 105 9.97 0.96 13.46
C VAL A 105 10.35 0.40 14.82
N ILE A 106 10.21 1.19 15.87
CA ILE A 106 10.54 0.78 17.25
C ILE A 106 9.72 -0.47 17.63
N SER A 107 8.42 -0.48 17.34
CA SER A 107 7.53 -1.59 17.63
C SER A 107 7.97 -2.88 16.92
N TYR A 108 8.31 -2.81 15.63
CA TYR A 108 8.78 -3.99 14.89
C TYR A 108 10.17 -4.44 15.32
N ILE A 109 11.08 -3.53 15.61
CA ILE A 109 12.43 -3.89 16.12
C ILE A 109 12.31 -4.62 17.45
N ILE A 110 11.49 -4.10 18.38
CA ILE A 110 11.26 -4.77 19.66
C ILE A 110 10.65 -6.18 19.43
N CYS A 111 9.66 -6.30 18.54
CA CYS A 111 9.10 -7.63 18.18
C CYS A 111 10.14 -8.60 17.63
N GLY A 112 11.15 -8.13 16.92
CA GLY A 112 12.23 -8.97 16.39
C GLY A 112 13.26 -9.37 17.45
N LEU A 113 13.42 -8.57 18.51
CA LEU A 113 14.44 -8.81 19.55
C LEU A 113 13.92 -9.60 20.74
N ILE A 114 12.62 -9.62 21.01
CA ILE A 114 12.01 -10.35 22.12
C ILE A 114 11.39 -11.67 21.65
N PRO A 115 11.28 -12.69 22.52
CA PRO A 115 10.50 -13.88 22.20
C PRO A 115 9.05 -13.52 21.88
N LEU A 116 8.50 -14.21 20.87
CA LEU A 116 7.13 -13.97 20.43
C LEU A 116 6.14 -14.40 21.52
N THR A 117 5.40 -13.45 22.04
CA THR A 117 4.43 -13.62 23.12
C THR A 117 3.18 -12.81 22.87
N THR A 118 2.18 -12.90 23.73
CA THR A 118 0.99 -12.04 23.69
C THR A 118 1.34 -10.54 23.71
N LYS A 119 2.47 -10.15 24.35
CA LYS A 119 2.96 -8.76 24.34
C LYS A 119 3.35 -8.30 22.94
N SER A 120 3.87 -9.20 22.10
CA SER A 120 4.19 -8.88 20.70
C SER A 120 2.96 -8.50 19.88
N ILE A 121 1.77 -9.02 20.24
CA ILE A 121 0.51 -8.63 19.60
C ILE A 121 0.23 -7.13 19.82
N VAL A 122 0.44 -6.64 21.04
CA VAL A 122 0.25 -5.21 21.36
C VAL A 122 1.19 -4.34 20.51
N LEU A 123 2.45 -4.74 20.36
CA LEU A 123 3.41 -4.02 19.52
C LEU A 123 3.00 -4.04 18.04
N MET A 124 2.50 -5.18 17.52
CA MET A 124 1.94 -5.27 16.18
C MET A 124 0.72 -4.37 16.00
N PHE A 125 -0.16 -4.27 17.02
CA PHE A 125 -1.29 -3.33 17.03
C PHE A 125 -0.81 -1.89 16.93
N ILE A 126 0.16 -1.48 17.75
CA ILE A 126 0.73 -0.14 17.73
C ILE A 126 1.31 0.17 16.34
N ALA A 127 2.16 -0.72 15.81
CA ALA A 127 2.74 -0.55 14.47
C ALA A 127 1.66 -0.43 13.39
N SER A 128 0.67 -1.32 13.37
CA SER A 128 -0.42 -1.30 12.39
C SER A 128 -1.26 -0.04 12.49
N THR A 129 -1.58 0.41 13.71
CA THR A 129 -2.35 1.62 13.95
C THR A 129 -1.59 2.86 13.45
N CYS A 130 -0.30 2.97 13.77
CA CYS A 130 0.53 4.08 13.29
C CYS A 130 0.64 4.11 11.77
N GLN A 131 0.80 2.96 11.11
CA GLN A 131 0.81 2.89 9.64
C GLN A 131 -0.54 3.28 9.02
N ASN A 132 -1.67 2.93 9.65
CA ASN A 132 -2.98 3.37 9.19
C ASN A 132 -3.18 4.88 9.40
N MET A 133 -2.65 5.47 10.49
CA MET A 133 -2.67 6.92 10.72
C MET A 133 -1.75 7.68 9.76
N GLU A 134 -0.66 7.08 9.31
CA GLU A 134 0.30 7.64 8.35
C GLU A 134 -0.30 7.75 6.94
N ASN A 135 -1.09 6.77 6.50
CA ASN A 135 -1.60 6.67 5.14
C ASN A 135 -2.28 7.95 4.59
N PRO A 136 -3.17 8.65 5.30
CA PRO A 136 -3.74 9.91 4.82
C PRO A 136 -2.69 10.99 4.57
N SER A 137 -1.69 11.12 5.45
CA SER A 137 -0.58 12.08 5.28
C SER A 137 0.25 11.74 4.04
N TYR A 138 0.52 10.45 3.81
CA TYR A 138 1.27 9.98 2.64
C TYR A 138 0.51 10.26 1.33
N ASN A 139 -0.78 9.96 1.29
CA ASN A 139 -1.62 10.20 0.11
C ASN A 139 -1.76 11.70 -0.18
N SER A 140 -1.96 12.51 0.86
CA SER A 140 -2.05 13.96 0.73
C SER A 140 -0.72 14.58 0.28
N LEU A 141 0.42 14.14 0.84
CA LEU A 141 1.74 14.58 0.39
C LEU A 141 1.98 14.21 -1.08
N THR A 142 1.58 13.02 -1.50
CA THR A 142 1.66 12.61 -2.90
C THR A 142 0.84 13.52 -3.81
N ALA A 143 -0.38 13.89 -3.39
CA ALA A 143 -1.22 14.82 -4.14
C ALA A 143 -0.58 16.21 -4.25
N ASP A 144 0.02 16.71 -3.16
CA ASP A 144 0.65 18.05 -3.11
C ASP A 144 1.86 18.17 -4.04
N ILE A 145 2.68 17.11 -4.12
CA ILE A 145 3.91 17.13 -4.94
C ILE A 145 3.64 16.77 -6.41
N THR A 146 2.45 16.22 -6.72
CA THR A 146 2.13 15.76 -8.08
C THR A 146 1.25 16.81 -8.76
N LEU A 147 1.68 17.29 -9.94
CA LEU A 147 0.89 18.19 -10.75
C LEU A 147 -0.45 17.54 -11.14
N SER A 148 -1.53 18.32 -11.24
CA SER A 148 -2.89 17.82 -11.51
C SER A 148 -2.94 16.94 -12.76
N LYS A 149 -2.27 17.34 -13.84
CA LYS A 149 -2.13 16.58 -15.10
C LYS A 149 -1.37 15.25 -14.97
N ASP A 150 -0.57 15.08 -13.93
CA ASP A 150 0.32 13.94 -13.71
C ASP A 150 -0.16 13.01 -12.59
N ARG A 151 -1.26 13.34 -11.90
CA ARG A 151 -1.79 12.59 -10.75
C ARG A 151 -2.03 11.12 -11.07
N GLU A 152 -2.71 10.83 -12.18
CA GLU A 152 -2.97 9.45 -12.61
C GLU A 152 -1.67 8.66 -12.77
N ARG A 153 -0.66 9.25 -13.41
CA ARG A 153 0.65 8.62 -13.61
C ARG A 153 1.41 8.44 -12.29
N GLY A 154 1.36 9.44 -11.41
CA GLY A 154 2.00 9.40 -10.09
C GLY A 154 1.43 8.28 -9.23
N TYR A 155 0.11 8.20 -9.09
CA TYR A 155 -0.55 7.14 -8.32
C TYR A 155 -0.39 5.75 -8.96
N SER A 156 -0.43 5.66 -10.29
CA SER A 156 -0.16 4.41 -11.00
C SER A 156 1.26 3.90 -10.75
N LEU A 157 2.26 4.78 -10.78
CA LEU A 157 3.64 4.42 -10.46
C LEU A 157 3.79 3.97 -9.00
N GLN A 158 3.13 4.65 -8.06
CA GLN A 158 3.13 4.29 -6.65
C GLN A 158 2.51 2.91 -6.40
N TYR A 159 1.39 2.63 -7.07
CA TYR A 159 0.73 1.32 -7.01
C TYR A 159 1.61 0.21 -7.61
N LEU A 160 2.26 0.48 -8.73
CA LEU A 160 3.20 -0.43 -9.38
C LEU A 160 4.38 -0.78 -8.46
N THR A 161 5.02 0.24 -7.87
CA THR A 161 6.18 0.05 -6.99
C THR A 161 5.79 -0.66 -5.68
N ALA A 162 4.61 -0.38 -5.13
CA ALA A 162 4.09 -1.10 -3.96
C ALA A 162 3.89 -2.60 -4.26
N ASN A 163 3.30 -2.94 -5.41
CA ASN A 163 3.12 -4.35 -5.80
C ASN A 163 4.46 -5.03 -6.12
N LEU A 164 5.41 -4.34 -6.74
CA LEU A 164 6.75 -4.88 -6.99
C LEU A 164 7.47 -5.22 -5.67
N GLY A 165 7.38 -4.34 -4.67
CA GLY A 165 7.86 -4.63 -3.32
C GLY A 165 7.12 -5.81 -2.68
N GLY A 166 5.80 -5.89 -2.87
CA GLY A 166 4.95 -6.98 -2.40
C GLY A 166 5.33 -8.36 -2.96
N VAL A 167 5.75 -8.44 -4.23
CA VAL A 167 6.29 -9.69 -4.82
C VAL A 167 7.45 -10.21 -3.98
N MET A 168 8.41 -9.34 -3.67
CA MET A 168 9.60 -9.71 -2.90
C MET A 168 9.25 -10.04 -1.45
N ALA A 169 8.43 -9.20 -0.81
CA ALA A 169 7.99 -9.40 0.56
C ALA A 169 7.31 -10.75 0.75
N SER A 170 6.33 -11.08 -0.08
CA SER A 170 5.54 -12.30 0.07
C SER A 170 6.35 -13.56 -0.19
N ALA A 171 7.26 -13.54 -1.18
CA ALA A 171 8.15 -14.65 -1.46
C ALA A 171 9.10 -14.94 -0.29
N VAL A 172 9.75 -13.89 0.23
CA VAL A 172 10.71 -14.00 1.34
C VAL A 172 10.01 -14.33 2.65
N ALA A 173 8.82 -13.75 2.89
CA ALA A 173 8.04 -13.96 4.09
C ALA A 173 7.70 -15.44 4.31
N GLY A 174 7.31 -16.18 3.27
CA GLY A 174 7.02 -17.61 3.34
C GLY A 174 8.21 -18.44 3.84
N PHE A 175 9.43 -18.12 3.39
CA PHE A 175 10.64 -18.76 3.86
C PHE A 175 10.98 -18.38 5.30
N MET A 176 10.84 -17.11 5.66
CA MET A 176 11.20 -16.61 6.99
C MET A 176 10.24 -17.08 8.07
N PHE A 177 9.00 -17.40 7.73
CA PHE A 177 7.98 -17.77 8.68
C PHE A 177 8.39 -18.94 9.59
N ARG A 178 9.08 -19.95 9.04
CA ARG A 178 9.42 -21.17 9.78
C ARG A 178 10.46 -20.92 10.87
N ASN A 179 11.62 -20.37 10.51
CA ASN A 179 12.80 -20.31 11.36
C ASN A 179 13.37 -18.91 11.61
N TYR A 180 12.99 -17.92 10.79
CA TYR A 180 13.60 -16.58 10.77
C TYR A 180 12.57 -15.48 10.98
N LEU A 181 11.47 -15.76 11.68
CA LEU A 181 10.39 -14.78 11.87
C LEU A 181 10.88 -13.50 12.57
N TRP A 182 11.82 -13.63 13.51
CA TRP A 182 12.47 -12.49 14.17
C TRP A 182 13.14 -11.56 13.16
N LEU A 183 13.77 -12.13 12.13
CA LEU A 183 14.42 -11.35 11.07
C LEU A 183 13.38 -10.65 10.17
N ALA A 184 12.22 -11.28 9.91
CA ALA A 184 11.13 -10.64 9.18
C ALA A 184 10.61 -9.38 9.89
N PHE A 185 10.51 -9.40 11.23
CA PHE A 185 10.18 -8.21 12.02
C PHE A 185 11.25 -7.13 11.90
N LEU A 186 12.54 -7.47 12.06
CA LEU A 186 13.64 -6.51 11.94
C LEU A 186 13.69 -5.88 10.55
N LEU A 187 13.58 -6.69 9.48
CA LEU A 187 13.56 -6.20 8.11
C LEU A 187 12.37 -5.29 7.83
N SER A 188 11.20 -5.60 8.40
CA SER A 188 10.03 -4.72 8.30
C SER A 188 10.30 -3.36 8.95
N GLY A 189 10.86 -3.33 10.16
CA GLY A 189 11.24 -2.10 10.84
C GLY A 189 12.30 -1.31 10.05
N ILE A 190 13.38 -1.96 9.61
CA ILE A 190 14.46 -1.31 8.84
C ILE A 190 13.94 -0.73 7.53
N SER A 191 13.04 -1.43 6.82
CA SER A 191 12.47 -0.96 5.56
C SER A 191 11.60 0.29 5.75
N ILE A 192 10.74 0.30 6.78
CA ILE A 192 9.94 1.49 7.13
C ILE A 192 10.86 2.65 7.49
N GLY A 193 11.86 2.42 8.36
CA GLY A 193 12.83 3.43 8.75
C GLY A 193 13.62 4.00 7.56
N THR A 194 14.04 3.14 6.63
CA THR A 194 14.72 3.58 5.40
C THR A 194 13.82 4.46 4.55
N SER A 195 12.54 4.09 4.36
CA SER A 195 11.56 4.92 3.66
C SER A 195 11.38 6.28 4.31
N SER A 196 11.21 6.31 5.64
CA SER A 196 11.08 7.55 6.41
C SER A 196 12.29 8.46 6.31
N VAL A 197 13.50 7.90 6.35
CA VAL A 197 14.76 8.65 6.15
C VAL A 197 14.82 9.25 4.75
N LEU A 198 14.45 8.48 3.71
CA LEU A 198 14.38 8.98 2.34
C LEU A 198 13.39 10.13 2.21
N ILE A 199 12.20 10.00 2.79
CA ILE A 199 11.19 11.07 2.77
C ILE A 199 11.70 12.30 3.52
N TYR A 200 12.30 12.11 4.69
CA TYR A 200 12.82 13.21 5.50
C TYR A 200 13.88 14.03 4.78
N PHE A 201 14.83 13.42 4.11
CA PHE A 201 15.94 14.14 3.47
C PHE A 201 15.63 14.60 2.05
N PHE A 202 14.87 13.85 1.27
CA PHE A 202 14.73 14.09 -0.17
C PHE A 202 13.39 14.66 -0.59
N VAL A 203 12.36 14.60 0.24
CA VAL A 203 11.08 15.25 -0.06
C VAL A 203 11.03 16.63 0.58
N GLN A 204 10.93 17.67 -0.24
CA GLN A 204 10.78 19.03 0.26
C GLN A 204 9.33 19.29 0.71
N ASN A 205 9.15 20.21 1.67
CA ASN A 205 7.84 20.73 2.02
C ASN A 205 7.38 21.65 0.88
N ILE A 206 6.59 21.11 -0.03
CA ILE A 206 6.02 21.90 -1.11
C ILE A 206 4.66 22.38 -0.63
N THR A 207 4.46 23.70 -0.59
CA THR A 207 3.12 24.28 -0.58
C THR A 207 2.50 23.98 -1.95
N PRO A 208 1.25 23.50 -2.00
CA PRO A 208 0.57 23.27 -3.29
C PRO A 208 0.65 24.55 -4.13
N GLU A 209 1.27 24.46 -5.30
CA GLU A 209 1.16 25.55 -6.27
C GLU A 209 -0.33 25.64 -6.62
N LYS A 210 -0.94 26.76 -6.28
CA LYS A 210 -2.25 27.13 -6.82
C LYS A 210 -2.04 27.31 -8.33
N GLU A 211 -2.39 26.29 -9.10
CA GLU A 211 -2.52 26.45 -10.55
C GLU A 211 -3.71 27.37 -10.78
N GLU A 212 -3.44 28.68 -10.97
CA GLU A 212 -4.44 29.75 -11.14
C GLU A 212 -5.35 29.58 -12.37
N ASN A 213 -5.11 28.59 -13.23
CA ASN A 213 -5.77 28.43 -14.51
C ASN A 213 -6.42 27.05 -14.74
N ASP A 214 -6.67 26.24 -13.73
CA ASP A 214 -7.37 24.99 -13.96
C ASP A 214 -8.89 25.20 -13.81
N SER A 215 -9.59 25.30 -14.95
CA SER A 215 -11.06 25.37 -14.99
C SER A 215 -11.76 24.17 -14.34
N ASN A 216 -11.02 23.13 -13.99
CA ASN A 216 -11.45 22.00 -13.18
C ASN A 216 -11.35 22.25 -11.67
N ALA A 217 -10.80 23.38 -11.23
CA ALA A 217 -10.77 23.77 -9.82
C ALA A 217 -12.17 23.92 -9.19
N ILE A 218 -13.21 24.01 -10.00
CA ILE A 218 -14.61 24.04 -9.55
C ILE A 218 -14.99 22.75 -8.78
N TYR A 219 -14.37 21.61 -9.10
CA TYR A 219 -14.59 20.34 -8.38
C TYR A 219 -13.74 20.18 -7.11
N GLN A 220 -12.75 21.05 -6.89
CA GLN A 220 -11.86 21.07 -5.74
C GLN A 220 -12.13 22.25 -4.79
N ALA A 221 -13.21 23.01 -5.00
CA ALA A 221 -13.66 23.99 -4.03
C ALA A 221 -13.86 23.28 -2.71
N GLU A 222 -12.90 23.43 -1.80
CA GLU A 222 -13.02 23.00 -0.41
C GLU A 222 -14.29 23.62 0.15
N ARG A 223 -15.33 22.80 0.33
CA ARG A 223 -16.52 23.19 1.09
C ARG A 223 -16.11 23.21 2.55
N HIS A 224 -15.38 24.26 2.93
CA HIS A 224 -14.99 24.48 4.31
C HIS A 224 -16.25 24.58 5.19
N GLY A 225 -16.41 23.62 6.09
CA GLY A 225 -17.41 23.63 7.14
C GLY A 225 -18.63 22.72 6.94
N GLU A 226 -18.79 22.03 5.83
CA GLU A 226 -19.87 21.07 5.66
C GLU A 226 -19.54 19.70 6.30
N SER A 227 -20.54 19.09 6.95
CA SER A 227 -20.39 17.74 7.50
C SER A 227 -20.23 16.71 6.38
N LEU A 228 -19.31 15.75 6.54
CA LEU A 228 -19.14 14.61 5.61
C LEU A 228 -20.47 13.89 5.34
N LEU A 229 -21.34 13.79 6.34
CA LEU A 229 -22.66 13.18 6.19
C LEU A 229 -23.58 13.97 5.26
N THR A 230 -23.48 15.29 5.25
CA THR A 230 -24.27 16.16 4.35
C THR A 230 -23.81 15.98 2.91
N ILE A 231 -22.49 15.98 2.67
CA ILE A 231 -21.89 15.79 1.34
C ILE A 231 -22.28 14.41 0.77
N LEU A 232 -22.24 13.35 1.60
CA LEU A 232 -22.61 11.99 1.17
C LEU A 232 -24.11 11.86 0.85
N LYS A 233 -24.99 12.55 1.59
CA LYS A 233 -26.44 12.56 1.31
C LYS A 233 -26.77 13.28 0.00
N GLU A 234 -26.07 14.35 -0.31
CA GLU A 234 -26.27 15.11 -1.54
C GLU A 234 -25.76 14.38 -2.80
N ASN A 235 -24.70 13.55 -2.65
CA ASN A 235 -24.05 12.87 -3.75
C ASN A 235 -24.31 11.34 -3.72
N ARG A 236 -25.50 10.92 -4.16
CA ARG A 236 -25.87 9.49 -4.19
C ARG A 236 -24.93 8.59 -4.99
N LEU A 237 -24.31 9.09 -6.06
CA LEU A 237 -23.33 8.34 -6.85
C LEU A 237 -22.05 8.07 -6.03
N VAL A 238 -21.57 9.05 -5.27
CA VAL A 238 -20.42 8.88 -4.36
C VAL A 238 -20.74 7.86 -3.28
N LEU A 239 -21.95 7.93 -2.68
CA LEU A 239 -22.39 6.95 -1.70
C LEU A 239 -22.44 5.53 -2.28
N LEU A 240 -23.02 5.36 -3.48
CA LEU A 240 -23.06 4.08 -4.17
C LEU A 240 -21.66 3.53 -4.46
N PHE A 241 -20.74 4.39 -4.95
CA PHE A 241 -19.36 4.03 -5.18
C PHE A 241 -18.66 3.55 -3.89
N ILE A 242 -18.85 4.27 -2.79
CA ILE A 242 -18.31 3.89 -1.47
C ILE A 242 -18.86 2.53 -1.03
N LEU A 243 -20.16 2.28 -1.18
CA LEU A 243 -20.79 1.01 -0.79
C LEU A 243 -20.24 -0.17 -1.61
N ILE A 244 -20.12 -0.01 -2.94
CA ILE A 244 -19.57 -1.05 -3.82
C ILE A 244 -18.10 -1.33 -3.47
N THR A 245 -17.30 -0.28 -3.30
CA THR A 245 -15.88 -0.40 -2.95
C THR A 245 -15.70 -1.02 -1.57
N SER A 246 -16.55 -0.68 -0.60
CA SER A 246 -16.54 -1.28 0.74
C SER A 246 -16.87 -2.77 0.68
N GLY A 247 -17.87 -3.18 -0.11
CA GLY A 247 -18.21 -4.59 -0.33
C GLY A 247 -17.04 -5.38 -0.94
N TYR A 248 -16.42 -4.83 -1.98
CA TYR A 248 -15.22 -5.42 -2.57
C TYR A 248 -14.07 -5.56 -1.55
N THR A 249 -13.81 -4.50 -0.76
CA THR A 249 -12.76 -4.50 0.25
C THR A 249 -13.04 -5.54 1.34
N ALA A 250 -14.30 -5.70 1.76
CA ALA A 250 -14.68 -6.70 2.74
C ALA A 250 -14.41 -8.13 2.23
N LEU A 251 -14.78 -8.44 0.99
CA LEU A 251 -14.48 -9.73 0.35
C LEU A 251 -12.97 -9.97 0.25
N TYR A 252 -12.19 -8.95 -0.11
CA TYR A 252 -10.74 -9.05 -0.19
C TYR A 252 -10.10 -9.29 1.18
N GLN A 253 -10.64 -8.71 2.25
CA GLN A 253 -10.18 -8.97 3.62
C GLN A 253 -10.53 -10.39 4.08
N MET A 254 -11.69 -10.92 3.70
CA MET A 254 -12.05 -12.33 3.97
C MET A 254 -11.07 -13.29 3.27
N TYR A 255 -10.69 -13.00 2.03
CA TYR A 255 -9.66 -13.78 1.32
C TYR A 255 -8.33 -13.77 2.11
N ASN A 256 -7.88 -12.63 2.57
CA ASN A 256 -6.64 -12.49 3.34
C ASN A 256 -6.68 -13.20 4.71
N TYR A 257 -7.87 -13.48 5.23
CA TYR A 257 -8.05 -14.22 6.47
C TYR A 257 -8.24 -15.72 6.23
N LEU A 258 -9.20 -16.12 5.40
CA LEU A 258 -9.60 -17.51 5.21
C LEU A 258 -8.53 -18.30 4.45
N PHE A 259 -7.99 -17.75 3.38
CA PHE A 259 -7.06 -18.46 2.51
C PHE A 259 -5.79 -18.94 3.23
N PRO A 260 -5.06 -18.10 4.00
CA PRO A 260 -3.92 -18.59 4.77
C PRO A 260 -4.32 -19.60 5.86
N MET A 261 -5.49 -19.48 6.47
CA MET A 261 -5.97 -20.44 7.47
C MET A 261 -6.25 -21.82 6.86
N ASP A 262 -6.88 -21.88 5.71
CA ASP A 262 -7.12 -23.15 4.99
C ASP A 262 -5.83 -23.78 4.51
N LEU A 263 -4.88 -22.99 3.99
CA LEU A 263 -3.57 -23.50 3.58
C LEU A 263 -2.79 -24.11 4.73
N ILE A 264 -2.86 -23.50 5.92
CA ILE A 264 -2.26 -24.05 7.12
C ILE A 264 -2.94 -25.36 7.52
N ARG A 265 -4.26 -25.39 7.51
CA ARG A 265 -5.06 -26.58 7.86
C ARG A 265 -4.74 -27.77 6.96
N LEU A 266 -4.54 -27.52 5.66
CA LEU A 266 -4.31 -28.57 4.65
C LEU A 266 -2.84 -28.97 4.53
N HIS A 267 -1.92 -28.04 4.68
CA HIS A 267 -0.49 -28.24 4.37
C HIS A 267 0.48 -27.93 5.53
N GLY A 268 -0.03 -27.59 6.72
CA GLY A 268 0.82 -27.26 7.87
C GLY A 268 1.81 -26.12 7.56
N ASP A 269 3.07 -26.28 7.96
CA ASP A 269 4.13 -25.27 7.77
C ASP A 269 4.39 -24.91 6.31
N THR A 270 4.15 -25.84 5.37
CA THR A 270 4.27 -25.57 3.92
C THR A 270 3.19 -24.61 3.41
N GLY A 271 2.08 -24.50 4.12
CA GLY A 271 1.00 -23.56 3.79
C GLY A 271 1.47 -22.09 3.72
N ALA A 272 2.44 -21.72 4.57
CA ALA A 272 3.03 -20.37 4.55
C ALA A 272 3.81 -20.09 3.25
N VAL A 273 4.56 -21.07 2.77
CA VAL A 273 5.32 -20.96 1.50
C VAL A 273 4.37 -20.88 0.32
N ILE A 274 3.32 -21.72 0.31
CA ILE A 274 2.29 -21.70 -0.73
C ILE A 274 1.59 -20.34 -0.76
N PHE A 275 1.17 -19.81 0.41
CA PHE A 275 0.53 -18.50 0.50
C PHE A 275 1.44 -17.38 -0.01
N GLY A 276 2.71 -17.36 0.41
CA GLY A 276 3.70 -16.39 -0.07
C GLY A 276 3.90 -16.45 -1.58
N THR A 277 3.97 -17.65 -2.14
CA THR A 277 4.12 -17.86 -3.59
C THR A 277 2.90 -17.35 -4.37
N VAL A 278 1.68 -17.72 -3.95
CA VAL A 278 0.43 -17.28 -4.60
C VAL A 278 0.29 -15.76 -4.52
N THR A 279 0.59 -15.16 -3.37
CA THR A 279 0.54 -13.70 -3.19
C THR A 279 1.59 -13.01 -4.07
N SER A 280 2.79 -13.59 -4.19
CA SER A 280 3.82 -13.06 -5.10
C SER A 280 3.38 -13.11 -6.55
N ILE A 281 2.79 -14.21 -7.00
CA ILE A 281 2.23 -14.33 -8.37
C ILE A 281 1.14 -13.28 -8.58
N ASN A 282 0.23 -13.08 -7.63
CA ASN A 282 -0.80 -12.03 -7.69
C ASN A 282 -0.18 -10.66 -7.89
N CYS A 283 0.77 -10.26 -7.04
CA CYS A 283 1.46 -8.98 -7.16
C CYS A 283 2.20 -8.85 -8.51
N PHE A 284 2.82 -9.92 -8.99
CA PHE A 284 3.49 -9.93 -10.28
C PHE A 284 2.53 -9.71 -11.45
N ILE A 285 1.35 -10.35 -11.43
CA ILE A 285 0.28 -10.12 -12.41
C ILE A 285 -0.14 -8.65 -12.39
N VAL A 286 -0.34 -8.06 -11.22
CA VAL A 286 -0.67 -6.63 -11.08
C VAL A 286 0.43 -5.75 -11.71
N VAL A 287 1.71 -6.03 -11.44
CA VAL A 287 2.84 -5.29 -12.01
C VAL A 287 2.84 -5.34 -13.54
N LEU A 288 2.53 -6.51 -14.13
CA LEU A 288 2.49 -6.67 -15.59
C LEU A 288 1.30 -5.94 -16.25
N PHE A 289 0.12 -6.03 -15.63
CA PHE A 289 -1.11 -5.56 -16.27
C PHE A 289 -1.46 -4.12 -15.95
N THR A 290 -1.04 -3.56 -14.82
CA THR A 290 -1.33 -2.15 -14.44
C THR A 290 -0.92 -1.15 -15.52
N PRO A 291 0.30 -1.16 -16.09
CA PRO A 291 0.70 -0.19 -17.12
C PRO A 291 -0.12 -0.33 -18.40
N LEU A 292 -0.54 -1.56 -18.75
CA LEU A 292 -1.37 -1.83 -19.92
C LEU A 292 -2.78 -1.27 -19.74
N ILE A 293 -3.39 -1.54 -18.59
CA ILE A 293 -4.74 -1.05 -18.25
C ILE A 293 -4.74 0.47 -18.18
N THR A 294 -3.76 1.08 -17.51
CA THR A 294 -3.62 2.55 -17.45
C THR A 294 -3.51 3.17 -18.85
N GLN A 295 -2.76 2.54 -19.76
CA GLN A 295 -2.63 3.03 -21.14
C GLN A 295 -3.92 2.89 -21.93
N ILE A 296 -4.69 1.83 -21.75
CA ILE A 296 -5.97 1.59 -22.42
C ILE A 296 -7.01 2.62 -21.93
N LEU A 297 -7.12 2.79 -20.62
CA LEU A 297 -8.07 3.72 -20.00
C LEU A 297 -7.79 5.16 -20.38
N LYS A 298 -6.51 5.55 -20.49
CA LYS A 298 -6.13 6.90 -20.93
C LYS A 298 -6.64 7.25 -22.34
N ARG A 299 -6.83 6.25 -23.21
CA ARG A 299 -7.42 6.44 -24.55
C ARG A 299 -8.94 6.57 -24.51
N SER A 300 -9.58 6.09 -23.45
CA SER A 300 -11.05 6.05 -23.32
C SER A 300 -11.60 7.16 -22.44
N SER A 301 -10.78 7.86 -21.66
CA SER A 301 -11.23 8.79 -20.63
C SER A 301 -11.03 10.26 -21.00
N GLU A 302 -11.58 10.70 -22.15
CA GLU A 302 -12.13 12.04 -22.19
C GLU A 302 -13.65 11.91 -22.04
N PRO A 303 -14.23 12.26 -20.87
CA PRO A 303 -15.66 12.41 -20.79
C PRO A 303 -15.99 13.59 -21.75
N GLN A 304 -16.61 13.29 -22.85
CA GLN A 304 -17.29 14.31 -23.63
C GLN A 304 -18.25 15.03 -22.69
N LYS A 305 -18.01 16.34 -22.52
CA LYS A 305 -18.86 17.26 -21.78
C LYS A 305 -20.28 17.23 -22.32
#